data_7e6b217eb392eadcdf80a5ff5a2b5ab4
#
_entry.id   7e6b217eb392eadcdf80a5ff5a2b5ab4
#
_cell.length_a   1.000
_cell.length_b   1.000
_cell.length_c   1.000
_cell.angle_alpha   90.00
_cell.angle_beta   90.00
_cell.angle_gamma   90.00
#
_symmetry.space_group_name_H-M   'P 1'
#
loop_
_entity.id
_entity.type
_entity.pdbx_description
1 polymer ?
#
loop_
_entity_poly.entity_id
_entity_poly.type
_entity_poly.pdbx_seq_one_letter_code
_entity_poly.pdbx_strand_id
1 'polypeptide(L)'
;MSKSPASDNKAASKKKIATRSVRAGLDSDTQHGSVVPPIYLSTNFAFEGYRRPRKYDYTRSGNPTRDQLGAALADLEGGAGAVVTCTGLAAITLLLATLPCGARVTAPYDCYGGTYRLLAALHANGNLVVDFVDQSDATALRASLASGAKLVWIETPSNPLLRVVDIRVVAEAAHAVGALVAVDNTFLSPIWQQPLALGADLVMHSTTKYLNGHSDVVGGAVIAATAELHQSLAWWANAIGVTGAPFDSFLTLRGVRSLHARMRIHAENTTAIVDFLTRHSAVARVHYPGLPDHPGHEIARRQQSGFGAMFSFELAGGESAVAAFLDGLECFTLAESLGGVESLISHPASMTHAGMKESARLTAGIGAGLLRVSVGIEDAADLIADLEAGLERAVRALPAPHLRRHGS
;
A
#
# COMPACT_ATOMS: atom_id res chain seq x y z
N MET A 1 -39.18 23.51 -11.17
CA MET A 1 -37.91 24.19 -10.81
C MET A 1 -37.41 23.53 -9.53
N SER A 2 -36.55 22.55 -9.67
CA SER A 2 -35.92 21.79 -8.57
C SER A 2 -34.64 22.52 -8.16
N LYS A 3 -34.59 22.99 -6.93
CA LYS A 3 -33.35 23.54 -6.36
C LYS A 3 -32.35 22.37 -6.19
N SER A 4 -31.27 22.44 -6.95
CA SER A 4 -30.07 21.62 -6.74
C SER A 4 -29.59 21.78 -5.30
N PRO A 5 -29.26 20.72 -4.55
CA PRO A 5 -28.65 20.87 -3.25
C PRO A 5 -27.25 21.46 -3.47
N ALA A 6 -27.01 22.59 -2.81
CA ALA A 6 -25.70 23.23 -2.78
C ALA A 6 -24.64 22.21 -2.32
N SER A 7 -23.60 22.07 -3.11
CA SER A 7 -22.38 21.38 -2.72
C SER A 7 -21.77 22.12 -1.53
N ASP A 8 -21.98 21.60 -0.32
CA ASP A 8 -21.18 21.98 0.83
C ASP A 8 -19.72 21.59 0.53
N ASN A 9 -19.00 22.52 -0.07
CA ASN A 9 -17.56 22.49 -0.18
C ASN A 9 -17.01 22.68 1.25
N LYS A 10 -16.97 21.60 2.04
CA LYS A 10 -16.38 21.61 3.37
C LYS A 10 -14.91 22.00 3.17
N ALA A 11 -14.57 23.23 3.56
CA ALA A 11 -13.20 23.67 3.67
C ALA A 11 -12.37 22.56 4.35
N ALA A 12 -11.25 22.17 3.74
CA ALA A 12 -10.39 21.11 4.23
C ALA A 12 -10.21 21.26 5.74
N SER A 13 -10.45 20.21 6.49
CA SER A 13 -10.46 20.23 7.95
C SER A 13 -9.15 20.81 8.45
N LYS A 14 -9.20 21.91 9.22
CA LYS A 14 -8.03 22.52 9.89
C LYS A 14 -7.37 21.56 10.90
N LYS A 15 -7.97 20.40 11.18
CA LYS A 15 -7.46 19.41 12.15
C LYS A 15 -6.33 18.59 11.53
N LYS A 16 -5.32 18.31 12.35
CA LYS A 16 -4.20 17.43 11.97
C LYS A 16 -4.67 16.01 11.69
N ILE A 17 -3.91 15.26 10.89
CA ILE A 17 -4.24 13.92 10.42
C ILE A 17 -4.55 12.93 11.56
N ALA A 18 -3.82 12.99 12.69
CA ALA A 18 -4.09 12.18 13.87
C ALA A 18 -5.53 12.36 14.40
N THR A 19 -5.98 13.61 14.48
CA THR A 19 -7.36 13.93 14.92
C THR A 19 -8.39 13.47 13.91
N ARG A 20 -8.12 13.66 12.60
CA ARG A 20 -9.01 13.21 11.52
C ARG A 20 -9.15 11.70 11.51
N SER A 21 -8.03 10.97 11.68
CA SER A 21 -8.01 9.51 11.79
C SER A 21 -8.90 9.01 12.95
N VAL A 22 -8.67 9.49 14.18
CA VAL A 22 -9.45 9.09 15.36
C VAL A 22 -10.94 9.41 15.20
N ARG A 23 -11.27 10.52 14.55
CA ARG A 23 -12.66 10.99 14.38
C ARG A 23 -13.34 10.47 13.11
N ALA A 24 -12.69 9.59 12.35
CA ALA A 24 -13.26 8.98 11.15
C ALA A 24 -14.58 8.28 11.47
N GLY A 25 -15.66 8.63 10.77
CA GLY A 25 -17.00 8.07 10.93
C GLY A 25 -17.78 8.52 12.18
N LEU A 26 -17.19 9.33 13.08
CA LEU A 26 -17.93 9.87 14.22
C LEU A 26 -19.00 10.88 13.75
N ASP A 27 -20.01 11.10 14.60
CA ASP A 27 -21.13 12.02 14.37
C ASP A 27 -21.98 11.66 13.14
N SER A 28 -21.91 10.40 12.67
CA SER A 28 -22.66 9.92 11.49
C SER A 28 -24.06 9.37 11.83
N ASP A 29 -24.32 8.99 13.09
CA ASP A 29 -25.62 8.54 13.56
C ASP A 29 -26.46 9.72 14.03
N THR A 30 -27.35 10.19 13.16
CA THR A 30 -28.27 11.29 13.46
C THR A 30 -29.58 10.80 14.13
N GLN A 31 -29.81 9.50 14.18
CA GLN A 31 -31.04 8.93 14.75
C GLN A 31 -30.92 8.71 16.27
N HIS A 32 -29.82 8.15 16.73
CA HIS A 32 -29.63 7.79 18.13
C HIS A 32 -28.42 8.46 18.77
N GLY A 33 -27.57 9.13 17.98
CA GLY A 33 -26.37 9.82 18.46
C GLY A 33 -25.29 8.87 18.95
N SER A 34 -25.18 7.67 18.40
CA SER A 34 -24.14 6.73 18.79
C SER A 34 -22.76 7.24 18.37
N VAL A 35 -21.76 7.13 19.24
CA VAL A 35 -20.39 7.56 18.97
C VAL A 35 -19.74 6.72 17.88
N VAL A 36 -20.01 5.41 17.86
CA VAL A 36 -19.56 4.51 16.81
C VAL A 36 -20.62 4.42 15.72
N PRO A 37 -20.27 4.53 14.44
CA PRO A 37 -21.25 4.46 13.36
C PRO A 37 -21.96 3.11 13.33
N PRO A 38 -23.29 3.09 13.03
CA PRO A 38 -24.04 1.87 12.84
C PRO A 38 -23.54 1.04 11.65
N ILE A 39 -23.76 -0.28 11.72
CA ILE A 39 -23.48 -1.19 10.59
C ILE A 39 -24.78 -1.47 9.85
N TYR A 40 -24.80 -1.18 8.54
CA TYR A 40 -25.93 -1.43 7.66
C TYR A 40 -25.65 -2.64 6.75
N LEU A 41 -26.18 -3.82 7.14
CA LEU A 41 -25.98 -5.08 6.39
C LEU A 41 -27.01 -5.33 5.29
N SER A 42 -28.02 -4.45 5.16
CA SER A 42 -29.08 -4.62 4.16
C SER A 42 -28.53 -4.62 2.74
N THR A 43 -29.01 -5.55 1.91
CA THR A 43 -28.70 -5.58 0.46
C THR A 43 -29.47 -4.56 -0.33
N ASN A 44 -30.66 -4.15 0.15
CA ASN A 44 -31.58 -3.24 -0.53
C ASN A 44 -32.17 -2.24 0.46
N PHE A 45 -32.69 -1.14 -0.10
CA PHE A 45 -33.29 -0.05 0.67
C PHE A 45 -34.64 0.35 0.06
N ALA A 46 -35.62 0.62 0.93
CA ALA A 46 -36.97 1.00 0.49
C ALA A 46 -36.98 2.37 -0.19
N PHE A 47 -37.67 2.48 -1.30
CA PHE A 47 -38.00 3.77 -1.94
C PHE A 47 -39.05 4.52 -1.11
N GLU A 48 -39.09 5.84 -1.23
CA GLU A 48 -40.15 6.64 -0.64
C GLU A 48 -41.50 6.44 -1.36
N GLY A 49 -41.44 5.97 -2.62
CA GLY A 49 -42.60 5.71 -3.47
C GLY A 49 -42.17 5.38 -4.88
N TYR A 50 -43.15 5.17 -5.76
CA TYR A 50 -42.89 4.88 -7.17
C TYR A 50 -42.03 6.00 -7.82
N ARG A 51 -40.89 5.66 -8.41
CA ARG A 51 -39.91 6.58 -8.99
C ARG A 51 -39.31 7.60 -8.02
N ARG A 52 -39.35 7.33 -6.71
CA ARG A 52 -38.75 8.19 -5.68
C ARG A 52 -37.75 7.38 -4.84
N PRO A 53 -36.50 7.16 -5.36
CA PRO A 53 -35.47 6.50 -4.60
C PRO A 53 -35.02 7.37 -3.40
N ARG A 54 -34.55 6.73 -2.34
CA ARG A 54 -33.80 7.40 -1.30
C ARG A 54 -32.34 7.55 -1.75
N LYS A 55 -31.45 8.00 -0.85
CA LYS A 55 -30.01 8.09 -1.13
C LYS A 55 -29.43 6.73 -1.54
N TYR A 56 -29.92 5.65 -0.95
CA TYR A 56 -29.50 4.27 -1.24
C TYR A 56 -30.69 3.48 -1.79
N ASP A 57 -30.40 2.60 -2.70
CA ASP A 57 -31.34 1.65 -3.31
C ASP A 57 -30.85 0.21 -3.18
N TYR A 58 -29.59 -0.02 -3.44
CA TYR A 58 -28.96 -1.34 -3.44
C TYR A 58 -27.48 -1.28 -2.98
N THR A 59 -27.06 -2.22 -2.13
CA THR A 59 -25.73 -2.16 -1.47
C THR A 59 -24.55 -2.20 -2.44
N ARG A 60 -24.66 -2.80 -3.62
CA ARG A 60 -23.59 -2.76 -4.62
C ARG A 60 -23.34 -1.32 -5.10
N SER A 61 -24.38 -0.55 -5.35
CA SER A 61 -24.28 0.85 -5.81
C SER A 61 -23.89 1.82 -4.70
N GLY A 62 -24.37 1.60 -3.46
CA GLY A 62 -24.09 2.44 -2.30
C GLY A 62 -24.50 1.77 -0.99
N ASN A 63 -23.69 1.98 0.08
CA ASN A 63 -24.02 1.48 1.41
C ASN A 63 -23.52 2.46 2.48
N PRO A 64 -24.34 2.83 3.50
CA PRO A 64 -23.95 3.83 4.48
C PRO A 64 -22.63 3.52 5.22
N THR A 65 -22.40 2.25 5.58
CA THR A 65 -21.18 1.83 6.30
C THR A 65 -19.95 1.92 5.40
N ARG A 66 -20.05 1.42 4.16
CA ARG A 66 -18.97 1.49 3.18
C ARG A 66 -18.61 2.92 2.81
N ASP A 67 -19.63 3.77 2.64
CA ASP A 67 -19.42 5.19 2.29
C ASP A 67 -18.69 5.96 3.39
N GLN A 68 -18.87 5.59 4.66
CA GLN A 68 -18.13 6.19 5.78
C GLN A 68 -16.64 5.86 5.71
N LEU A 69 -16.28 4.61 5.39
CA LEU A 69 -14.88 4.27 5.16
C LEU A 69 -14.33 5.04 3.95
N GLY A 70 -15.07 5.06 2.84
CA GLY A 70 -14.67 5.84 1.65
C GLY A 70 -14.44 7.31 1.97
N ALA A 71 -15.36 7.94 2.69
CA ALA A 71 -15.23 9.35 3.11
C ALA A 71 -14.01 9.58 4.02
N ALA A 72 -13.74 8.65 4.95
CA ALA A 72 -12.58 8.72 5.82
C ALA A 72 -11.26 8.62 5.06
N LEU A 73 -11.16 7.71 4.10
CA LEU A 73 -9.96 7.53 3.28
C LEU A 73 -9.74 8.73 2.35
N ALA A 74 -10.82 9.25 1.73
CA ALA A 74 -10.75 10.47 0.93
C ALA A 74 -10.28 11.68 1.75
N ASP A 75 -10.81 11.85 2.97
CA ASP A 75 -10.36 12.94 3.85
C ASP A 75 -8.89 12.79 4.22
N LEU A 76 -8.42 11.60 4.59
CA LEU A 76 -7.04 11.37 5.00
C LEU A 76 -6.03 11.56 3.87
N GLU A 77 -6.34 11.14 2.65
CA GLU A 77 -5.50 11.35 1.46
C GLU A 77 -5.66 12.75 0.84
N GLY A 78 -6.69 13.51 1.21
CA GLY A 78 -6.99 14.82 0.63
C GLY A 78 -7.68 14.74 -0.73
N GLY A 79 -8.39 13.63 -1.03
CA GLY A 79 -9.10 13.40 -2.28
C GLY A 79 -10.54 13.92 -2.30
N ALA A 80 -11.11 14.01 -3.48
CA ALA A 80 -12.51 14.41 -3.70
C ALA A 80 -13.52 13.30 -3.38
N GLY A 81 -13.05 12.03 -3.37
CA GLY A 81 -13.86 10.87 -3.02
C GLY A 81 -13.04 9.58 -3.10
N ALA A 82 -13.59 8.51 -2.54
CA ALA A 82 -12.96 7.19 -2.57
C ALA A 82 -13.97 6.08 -2.85
N VAL A 83 -13.54 5.06 -3.57
CA VAL A 83 -14.29 3.82 -3.82
C VAL A 83 -13.62 2.68 -3.07
N VAL A 84 -14.38 2.02 -2.19
CA VAL A 84 -13.93 0.86 -1.42
C VAL A 84 -14.25 -0.41 -2.18
N THR A 85 -13.27 -1.31 -2.31
CA THR A 85 -13.35 -2.56 -3.07
C THR A 85 -13.11 -3.77 -2.18
N CYS A 86 -13.49 -4.96 -2.68
CA CYS A 86 -13.37 -6.22 -1.94
C CYS A 86 -11.92 -6.72 -1.74
N THR A 87 -10.95 -6.23 -2.52
CA THR A 87 -9.52 -6.55 -2.38
C THR A 87 -8.66 -5.41 -2.93
N GLY A 88 -7.35 -5.39 -2.60
CA GLY A 88 -6.40 -4.48 -3.24
C GLY A 88 -6.29 -4.71 -4.74
N LEU A 89 -6.27 -5.97 -5.20
CA LEU A 89 -6.27 -6.31 -6.64
C LEU A 89 -7.55 -5.84 -7.34
N ALA A 90 -8.70 -5.87 -6.67
CA ALA A 90 -9.95 -5.33 -7.19
C ALA A 90 -9.89 -3.80 -7.34
N ALA A 91 -9.16 -3.11 -6.44
CA ALA A 91 -8.91 -1.67 -6.57
C ALA A 91 -8.04 -1.36 -7.80
N ILE A 92 -6.97 -2.13 -8.04
CA ILE A 92 -6.14 -2.00 -9.24
C ILE A 92 -6.96 -2.30 -10.50
N THR A 93 -7.74 -3.39 -10.50
CA THR A 93 -8.62 -3.76 -11.63
C THR A 93 -9.63 -2.67 -11.93
N LEU A 94 -10.23 -2.09 -10.90
CA LEU A 94 -11.17 -0.98 -11.04
C LEU A 94 -10.52 0.23 -11.72
N LEU A 95 -9.33 0.60 -11.29
CA LEU A 95 -8.58 1.71 -11.87
C LEU A 95 -8.27 1.45 -13.34
N LEU A 96 -7.77 0.25 -13.67
CA LEU A 96 -7.46 -0.15 -15.04
C LEU A 96 -8.72 -0.22 -15.94
N ALA A 97 -9.88 -0.57 -15.37
CA ALA A 97 -11.14 -0.63 -16.10
C ALA A 97 -11.64 0.76 -16.57
N THR A 98 -11.15 1.85 -15.99
CA THR A 98 -11.47 3.21 -16.46
C THR A 98 -10.74 3.59 -17.76
N LEU A 99 -9.71 2.83 -18.14
CA LEU A 99 -8.91 3.09 -19.33
C LEU A 99 -9.57 2.51 -20.59
N PRO A 100 -9.42 3.17 -21.75
CA PRO A 100 -9.88 2.60 -23.01
C PRO A 100 -9.07 1.33 -23.37
N CYS A 101 -9.72 0.42 -24.13
CA CYS A 101 -9.04 -0.76 -24.65
C CYS A 101 -7.82 -0.35 -25.48
N GLY A 102 -6.70 -1.08 -25.31
CA GLY A 102 -5.44 -0.77 -25.96
C GLY A 102 -4.66 0.39 -25.34
N ALA A 103 -5.14 0.99 -24.24
CA ALA A 103 -4.42 2.04 -23.53
C ALA A 103 -3.04 1.57 -23.10
N ARG A 104 -2.05 2.47 -23.21
CA ARG A 104 -0.69 2.21 -22.73
C ARG A 104 -0.55 2.58 -21.26
N VAL A 105 0.01 1.66 -20.49
CA VAL A 105 0.32 1.80 -19.06
C VAL A 105 1.82 1.68 -18.84
N THR A 106 2.42 2.66 -18.19
CA THR A 106 3.81 2.60 -17.73
C THR A 106 3.82 2.16 -16.27
N ALA A 107 4.46 1.04 -15.95
CA ALA A 107 4.52 0.46 -14.61
C ALA A 107 5.97 0.18 -14.19
N PRO A 108 6.30 0.17 -12.89
CA PRO A 108 7.63 -0.19 -12.44
C PRO A 108 7.91 -1.67 -12.69
N TYR A 109 9.13 -2.00 -13.09
CA TYR A 109 9.54 -3.38 -13.37
C TYR A 109 9.58 -4.27 -12.12
N ASP A 110 9.68 -3.67 -10.94
CA ASP A 110 9.71 -4.30 -9.63
C ASP A 110 8.39 -4.10 -8.84
N CYS A 111 7.27 -3.91 -9.53
CA CYS A 111 5.97 -3.78 -8.88
C CYS A 111 5.55 -5.06 -8.16
N TYR A 112 4.59 -4.92 -7.25
CA TYR A 112 4.00 -6.05 -6.52
C TYR A 112 3.62 -7.20 -7.47
N GLY A 113 3.97 -8.43 -7.09
CA GLY A 113 3.76 -9.61 -7.95
C GLY A 113 2.32 -9.81 -8.43
N GLY A 114 1.31 -9.37 -7.63
CA GLY A 114 -0.09 -9.36 -8.04
C GLY A 114 -0.37 -8.34 -9.15
N THR A 115 0.17 -7.12 -9.01
CA THR A 115 0.09 -6.06 -10.02
C THR A 115 0.76 -6.50 -11.32
N TYR A 116 1.97 -7.06 -11.22
CA TYR A 116 2.69 -7.58 -12.38
C TYR A 116 1.89 -8.65 -13.13
N ARG A 117 1.36 -9.66 -12.41
CA ARG A 117 0.55 -10.73 -13.03
C ARG A 117 -0.68 -10.18 -13.75
N LEU A 118 -1.39 -9.24 -13.12
CA LEU A 118 -2.58 -8.62 -13.71
C LEU A 118 -2.23 -7.85 -14.97
N LEU A 119 -1.23 -6.97 -14.91
CA LEU A 119 -0.81 -6.15 -16.05
C LEU A 119 -0.26 -7.00 -17.20
N ALA A 120 0.55 -8.01 -16.90
CA ALA A 120 1.07 -8.94 -17.91
C ALA A 120 -0.04 -9.75 -18.59
N ALA A 121 -1.06 -10.20 -17.85
CA ALA A 121 -2.20 -10.89 -18.42
C ALA A 121 -3.06 -9.99 -19.33
N LEU A 122 -3.32 -8.75 -18.88
CA LEU A 122 -4.07 -7.77 -19.68
C LEU A 122 -3.31 -7.36 -20.95
N HIS A 123 -1.97 -7.30 -20.87
CA HIS A 123 -1.12 -7.08 -22.04
C HIS A 123 -1.18 -8.25 -23.02
N ALA A 124 -1.01 -9.46 -22.54
CA ALA A 124 -1.05 -10.68 -23.36
C ALA A 124 -2.40 -10.88 -24.06
N ASN A 125 -3.49 -10.47 -23.42
CA ASN A 125 -4.85 -10.53 -23.98
C ASN A 125 -5.18 -9.36 -24.91
N GLY A 126 -4.27 -8.38 -25.10
CA GLY A 126 -4.51 -7.21 -25.95
C GLY A 126 -5.43 -6.15 -25.34
N ASN A 127 -5.79 -6.28 -24.05
CA ASN A 127 -6.61 -5.27 -23.37
C ASN A 127 -5.86 -3.96 -23.12
N LEU A 128 -4.56 -4.08 -22.79
CA LEU A 128 -3.66 -2.96 -22.53
C LEU A 128 -2.32 -3.17 -23.23
N VAL A 129 -1.58 -2.09 -23.43
CA VAL A 129 -0.15 -2.11 -23.75
C VAL A 129 0.61 -1.72 -22.51
N VAL A 130 1.48 -2.58 -21.98
CA VAL A 130 2.18 -2.34 -20.72
C VAL A 130 3.67 -2.27 -20.94
N ASP A 131 4.29 -1.17 -20.50
CA ASP A 131 5.73 -0.97 -20.44
C ASP A 131 6.19 -1.08 -18.98
N PHE A 132 6.97 -2.12 -18.68
CA PHE A 132 7.63 -2.24 -17.37
C PHE A 132 9.00 -1.55 -17.43
N VAL A 133 9.18 -0.48 -16.67
CA VAL A 133 10.37 0.37 -16.72
C VAL A 133 10.97 0.62 -15.34
N ASP A 134 12.25 0.92 -15.28
CA ASP A 134 12.84 1.55 -14.11
C ASP A 134 12.43 3.02 -14.08
N GLN A 135 11.51 3.36 -13.17
CA GLN A 135 11.00 4.72 -13.04
C GLN A 135 12.00 5.70 -12.40
N SER A 136 13.13 5.20 -11.87
CA SER A 136 14.26 6.02 -11.44
C SER A 136 15.19 6.42 -12.61
N ASP A 137 15.14 5.68 -13.73
CA ASP A 137 15.80 6.05 -14.97
C ASP A 137 14.93 7.02 -15.78
N ALA A 138 15.29 8.29 -15.72
CA ALA A 138 14.57 9.35 -16.44
C ALA A 138 14.54 9.16 -17.96
N THR A 139 15.47 8.41 -18.53
CA THR A 139 15.51 8.14 -19.99
C THR A 139 14.50 7.06 -20.34
N ALA A 140 14.49 5.96 -19.60
CA ALA A 140 13.52 4.88 -19.77
C ALA A 140 12.08 5.37 -19.53
N LEU A 141 11.87 6.16 -18.48
CA LEU A 141 10.56 6.76 -18.18
C LEU A 141 10.08 7.67 -19.33
N ARG A 142 10.91 8.61 -19.79
CA ARG A 142 10.54 9.51 -20.90
C ARG A 142 10.25 8.76 -22.19
N ALA A 143 11.01 7.73 -22.52
CA ALA A 143 10.77 6.91 -23.71
C ALA A 143 9.41 6.21 -23.65
N SER A 144 9.04 5.62 -22.51
CA SER A 144 7.73 5.00 -22.34
C SER A 144 6.59 6.03 -22.40
N LEU A 145 6.75 7.20 -21.76
CA LEU A 145 5.74 8.27 -21.80
C LEU A 145 5.53 8.78 -23.22
N ALA A 146 6.60 9.00 -23.99
CA ALA A 146 6.55 9.47 -25.38
C ALA A 146 5.84 8.48 -26.31
N SER A 147 5.76 7.20 -25.94
CA SER A 147 5.03 6.17 -26.69
C SER A 147 3.50 6.26 -26.53
N GLY A 148 2.99 7.29 -25.85
CA GLY A 148 1.55 7.57 -25.69
C GLY A 148 0.93 6.95 -24.45
N ALA A 149 1.64 6.94 -23.33
CA ALA A 149 1.12 6.50 -22.05
C ALA A 149 -0.20 7.22 -21.69
N LYS A 150 -1.15 6.47 -21.14
CA LYS A 150 -2.43 6.98 -20.59
C LYS A 150 -2.47 6.92 -19.09
N LEU A 151 -1.67 6.03 -18.51
CA LEU A 151 -1.52 5.86 -17.07
C LEU A 151 -0.08 5.57 -16.72
N VAL A 152 0.43 6.23 -15.68
CA VAL A 152 1.65 5.84 -14.99
C VAL A 152 1.26 5.26 -13.64
N TRP A 153 1.60 3.99 -13.43
CA TRP A 153 1.46 3.30 -12.16
C TRP A 153 2.75 3.42 -11.36
N ILE A 154 2.67 3.89 -10.12
CA ILE A 154 3.81 4.05 -9.22
C ILE A 154 3.59 3.21 -7.97
N GLU A 155 4.60 2.47 -7.53
CA GLU A 155 4.69 1.83 -6.22
C GLU A 155 5.92 2.38 -5.49
N THR A 156 5.71 3.12 -4.40
CA THR A 156 6.82 3.76 -3.68
C THR A 156 6.51 3.93 -2.20
N PRO A 157 7.35 3.35 -1.30
CA PRO A 157 8.48 2.44 -1.57
C PRO A 157 8.03 1.12 -2.21
N SER A 158 8.89 0.52 -3.06
CA SER A 158 8.57 -0.73 -3.75
C SER A 158 8.76 -1.98 -2.86
N ASN A 159 8.22 -3.11 -3.26
CA ASN A 159 8.34 -4.40 -2.58
C ASN A 159 9.23 -5.35 -3.42
N PRO A 160 10.30 -5.96 -2.88
CA PRO A 160 10.68 -5.97 -1.46
C PRO A 160 11.83 -5.03 -1.10
N LEU A 161 12.48 -4.35 -2.05
CA LEU A 161 13.75 -3.63 -1.84
C LEU A 161 13.57 -2.17 -1.42
N LEU A 162 12.32 -1.73 -1.19
CA LEU A 162 11.99 -0.40 -0.68
C LEU A 162 12.54 0.75 -1.55
N ARG A 163 12.67 0.56 -2.87
CA ARG A 163 13.08 1.62 -3.80
C ARG A 163 12.09 2.77 -3.76
N VAL A 164 12.60 3.98 -3.80
CA VAL A 164 11.80 5.20 -3.70
C VAL A 164 11.84 5.95 -5.02
N VAL A 165 10.67 6.28 -5.53
CA VAL A 165 10.47 7.08 -6.74
C VAL A 165 9.97 8.47 -6.34
N ASP A 166 10.46 9.53 -7.00
CA ASP A 166 9.98 10.89 -6.79
C ASP A 166 8.64 11.08 -7.51
N ILE A 167 7.56 11.04 -6.71
CA ILE A 167 6.19 11.12 -7.23
C ILE A 167 5.98 12.41 -8.03
N ARG A 168 6.48 13.54 -7.55
CA ARG A 168 6.29 14.84 -8.20
C ARG A 168 6.95 14.89 -9.57
N VAL A 169 8.19 14.42 -9.67
CA VAL A 169 8.93 14.40 -10.92
C VAL A 169 8.23 13.49 -11.94
N VAL A 170 7.76 12.33 -11.52
CA VAL A 170 7.03 11.42 -12.41
C VAL A 170 5.69 12.00 -12.82
N ALA A 171 4.96 12.62 -11.88
CA ALA A 171 3.65 13.23 -12.15
C ALA A 171 3.77 14.39 -13.17
N GLU A 172 4.74 15.28 -12.98
CA GLU A 172 5.00 16.38 -13.92
C GLU A 172 5.30 15.86 -15.33
N ALA A 173 6.14 14.82 -15.44
CA ALA A 173 6.47 14.20 -16.73
C ALA A 173 5.27 13.49 -17.38
N ALA A 174 4.45 12.80 -16.59
CA ALA A 174 3.24 12.13 -17.08
C ALA A 174 2.18 13.12 -17.56
N HIS A 175 1.92 14.17 -16.78
CA HIS A 175 0.96 15.21 -17.15
C HIS A 175 1.37 15.98 -18.40
N ALA A 176 2.67 16.17 -18.65
CA ALA A 176 3.15 16.81 -19.87
C ALA A 176 2.75 16.07 -21.16
N VAL A 177 2.45 14.77 -21.07
CA VAL A 177 1.95 13.95 -22.19
C VAL A 177 0.46 13.59 -22.06
N GLY A 178 -0.24 14.16 -21.07
CA GLY A 178 -1.66 13.89 -20.82
C GLY A 178 -1.97 12.51 -20.23
N ALA A 179 -1.00 11.89 -19.55
CA ALA A 179 -1.19 10.65 -18.82
C ALA A 179 -1.61 10.91 -17.37
N LEU A 180 -2.52 10.07 -16.83
CA LEU A 180 -2.86 10.05 -15.41
C LEU A 180 -1.76 9.37 -14.59
N VAL A 181 -1.68 9.71 -13.32
CA VAL A 181 -0.76 9.11 -12.35
C VAL A 181 -1.53 8.45 -11.22
N ALA A 182 -1.30 7.15 -11.03
CA ALA A 182 -1.83 6.39 -9.92
C ALA A 182 -0.70 5.89 -9.02
N VAL A 183 -0.83 6.08 -7.72
CA VAL A 183 0.19 5.68 -6.74
C VAL A 183 -0.40 4.65 -5.78
N ASP A 184 0.25 3.50 -5.66
CA ASP A 184 0.01 2.56 -4.57
C ASP A 184 0.70 3.07 -3.30
N ASN A 185 -0.11 3.56 -2.35
CA ASN A 185 0.35 4.13 -1.09
C ASN A 185 0.20 3.15 0.10
N THR A 186 0.10 1.85 -0.20
CA THR A 186 -0.17 0.80 0.80
C THR A 186 0.88 0.76 1.91
N PHE A 187 2.17 0.93 1.60
CA PHE A 187 3.27 0.81 2.58
C PHE A 187 3.36 1.96 3.56
N LEU A 188 3.03 3.17 3.13
CA LEU A 188 3.20 4.37 3.95
C LEU A 188 1.88 4.85 4.58
N SER A 189 0.75 4.46 4.01
CA SER A 189 -0.56 4.97 4.38
C SER A 189 -0.63 6.51 4.27
N PRO A 190 -1.79 7.15 4.40
CA PRO A 190 -1.90 8.62 4.38
C PRO A 190 -1.17 9.29 5.55
N ILE A 191 -0.73 8.52 6.56
CA ILE A 191 -0.02 9.07 7.72
C ILE A 191 1.38 9.57 7.33
N TRP A 192 2.09 8.84 6.46
CA TRP A 192 3.47 9.18 6.12
C TRP A 192 3.67 9.68 4.70
N GLN A 193 2.72 9.42 3.78
CA GLN A 193 2.79 9.90 2.41
C GLN A 193 1.40 10.28 1.90
N GLN A 194 1.29 11.40 1.22
CA GLN A 194 0.05 11.89 0.60
C GLN A 194 0.28 12.16 -0.89
N PRO A 195 0.16 11.13 -1.74
CA PRO A 195 0.52 11.23 -3.17
C PRO A 195 -0.28 12.28 -3.94
N LEU A 196 -1.56 12.52 -3.60
CA LEU A 196 -2.37 13.58 -4.25
C LEU A 196 -1.73 14.97 -4.08
N ALA A 197 -1.17 15.25 -2.90
CA ALA A 197 -0.46 16.51 -2.66
C ALA A 197 0.87 16.62 -3.43
N LEU A 198 1.35 15.50 -3.97
CA LEU A 198 2.57 15.40 -4.78
C LEU A 198 2.28 15.37 -6.28
N GLY A 199 1.02 15.47 -6.69
CA GLY A 199 0.60 15.53 -8.09
C GLY A 199 0.01 14.23 -8.65
N ALA A 200 -0.21 13.19 -7.83
CA ALA A 200 -0.95 12.02 -8.29
C ALA A 200 -2.42 12.36 -8.53
N ASP A 201 -3.04 11.70 -9.50
CA ASP A 201 -4.48 11.82 -9.80
C ASP A 201 -5.30 10.80 -9.01
N LEU A 202 -4.70 9.64 -8.74
CA LEU A 202 -5.33 8.52 -8.07
C LEU A 202 -4.37 7.94 -7.02
N VAL A 203 -4.92 7.56 -5.87
CA VAL A 203 -4.19 6.79 -4.85
C VAL A 203 -4.90 5.46 -4.65
N MET A 204 -4.15 4.39 -4.70
CA MET A 204 -4.62 3.05 -4.40
C MET A 204 -4.11 2.59 -3.04
N HIS A 205 -4.95 1.85 -2.32
CA HIS A 205 -4.56 1.12 -1.12
C HIS A 205 -5.05 -0.33 -1.16
N SER A 206 -4.19 -1.26 -0.78
CA SER A 206 -4.66 -2.48 -0.15
C SER A 206 -5.04 -2.16 1.29
N THR A 207 -6.33 -2.01 1.58
CA THR A 207 -6.80 -1.71 2.95
C THR A 207 -6.55 -2.88 3.91
N THR A 208 -6.27 -4.07 3.37
CA THR A 208 -5.82 -5.28 4.07
C THR A 208 -4.64 -5.01 5.02
N LYS A 209 -3.80 -4.02 4.69
CA LYS A 209 -2.51 -3.74 5.34
C LYS A 209 -2.69 -2.77 6.51
N TYR A 210 -1.86 -1.76 6.63
CA TYR A 210 -1.87 -0.80 7.75
C TYR A 210 -3.22 -0.15 8.03
N LEU A 211 -4.06 0.10 6.98
CA LEU A 211 -5.36 0.75 7.17
C LEU A 211 -6.28 -0.09 8.06
N ASN A 212 -6.42 -1.37 7.79
CA ASN A 212 -7.10 -2.31 8.68
C ASN A 212 -6.25 -2.64 9.91
N GLY A 213 -5.02 -3.12 9.69
CA GLY A 213 -3.98 -3.32 10.69
C GLY A 213 -4.18 -4.47 11.67
N HIS A 214 -5.13 -5.37 11.44
CA HIS A 214 -5.48 -6.45 12.37
C HIS A 214 -5.53 -7.84 11.72
N SER A 215 -5.04 -7.97 10.48
CA SER A 215 -4.91 -9.24 9.73
C SER A 215 -6.21 -10.06 9.59
N ASP A 216 -7.38 -9.41 9.70
CA ASP A 216 -8.71 -10.02 9.72
C ASP A 216 -9.63 -9.59 8.57
N VAL A 217 -9.19 -8.66 7.71
CA VAL A 217 -9.94 -8.17 6.54
C VAL A 217 -9.06 -8.11 5.30
N VAL A 218 -9.57 -8.63 4.19
CA VAL A 218 -9.03 -8.36 2.85
C VAL A 218 -9.86 -7.28 2.18
N GLY A 219 -9.24 -6.18 1.75
CA GLY A 219 -9.95 -5.07 1.14
C GLY A 219 -9.05 -4.18 0.31
N GLY A 220 -9.66 -3.22 -0.38
CA GLY A 220 -8.96 -2.22 -1.17
C GLY A 220 -9.72 -0.91 -1.26
N ALA A 221 -9.05 0.13 -1.74
CA ALA A 221 -9.68 1.41 -2.03
C ALA A 221 -8.92 2.15 -3.14
N VAL A 222 -9.65 2.96 -3.90
CA VAL A 222 -9.09 3.96 -4.83
C VAL A 222 -9.62 5.32 -4.43
N ILE A 223 -8.72 6.26 -4.18
CA ILE A 223 -9.02 7.66 -3.86
C ILE A 223 -8.72 8.50 -5.09
N ALA A 224 -9.65 9.37 -5.47
CA ALA A 224 -9.53 10.24 -6.63
C ALA A 224 -9.27 11.70 -6.23
N ALA A 225 -8.38 12.38 -6.96
CA ALA A 225 -8.10 13.80 -6.77
C ALA A 225 -9.30 14.69 -7.13
N THR A 226 -10.12 14.29 -8.12
CA THR A 226 -11.25 15.08 -8.61
C THR A 226 -12.59 14.35 -8.52
N ALA A 227 -13.67 15.10 -8.52
CA ALA A 227 -15.02 14.55 -8.49
C ALA A 227 -15.36 13.73 -9.75
N GLU A 228 -14.84 14.12 -10.90
CA GLU A 228 -15.04 13.44 -12.19
C GLU A 228 -14.40 12.05 -12.17
N LEU A 229 -13.15 11.95 -11.71
CA LEU A 229 -12.45 10.66 -11.54
C LEU A 229 -13.19 9.78 -10.53
N HIS A 230 -13.65 10.35 -9.40
CA HIS A 230 -14.42 9.61 -8.41
C HIS A 230 -15.72 9.07 -9.00
N GLN A 231 -16.48 9.87 -9.76
CA GLN A 231 -17.72 9.44 -10.40
C GLN A 231 -17.49 8.31 -11.40
N SER A 232 -16.43 8.41 -12.21
CA SER A 232 -16.03 7.36 -13.14
C SER A 232 -15.71 6.05 -12.40
N LEU A 233 -14.89 6.10 -11.35
CA LEU A 233 -14.56 4.94 -10.52
C LEU A 233 -15.82 4.34 -9.87
N ALA A 234 -16.70 5.14 -9.32
CA ALA A 234 -17.95 4.67 -8.69
C ALA A 234 -18.86 3.95 -9.69
N TRP A 235 -18.99 4.50 -10.90
CA TRP A 235 -19.75 3.87 -11.98
C TRP A 235 -19.16 2.52 -12.36
N TRP A 236 -17.85 2.45 -12.60
CA TRP A 236 -17.17 1.22 -12.96
C TRP A 236 -17.23 0.18 -11.84
N ALA A 237 -17.04 0.59 -10.58
CA ALA A 237 -17.16 -0.32 -9.44
C ALA A 237 -18.52 -1.00 -9.35
N ASN A 238 -19.59 -0.24 -9.60
CA ASN A 238 -20.95 -0.78 -9.67
C ASN A 238 -21.14 -1.71 -10.89
N ALA A 239 -20.59 -1.34 -12.06
CA ALA A 239 -20.74 -2.10 -13.32
C ALA A 239 -20.03 -3.46 -13.26
N ILE A 240 -18.78 -3.49 -12.76
CA ILE A 240 -17.99 -4.74 -12.66
C ILE A 240 -18.18 -5.48 -11.32
N GLY A 241 -18.83 -4.86 -10.34
CA GLY A 241 -19.23 -5.52 -9.10
C GLY A 241 -18.12 -5.69 -8.05
N VAL A 242 -17.05 -4.89 -8.07
CA VAL A 242 -15.87 -5.02 -7.17
C VAL A 242 -16.01 -4.27 -5.84
N THR A 243 -17.20 -4.09 -5.33
CA THR A 243 -17.48 -3.29 -4.13
C THR A 243 -17.13 -4.04 -2.84
N GLY A 244 -16.64 -3.31 -1.83
CA GLY A 244 -16.33 -3.87 -0.50
C GLY A 244 -17.59 -4.18 0.32
N ALA A 245 -17.50 -5.19 1.18
CA ALA A 245 -18.58 -5.58 2.09
C ALA A 245 -18.76 -4.54 3.22
N PRO A 246 -19.98 -4.33 3.73
CA PRO A 246 -20.25 -3.39 4.81
C PRO A 246 -19.53 -3.75 6.12
N PHE A 247 -19.49 -5.01 6.49
CA PHE A 247 -18.86 -5.45 7.73
C PHE A 247 -17.34 -5.26 7.69
N ASP A 248 -16.70 -5.65 6.59
CA ASP A 248 -15.27 -5.45 6.36
C ASP A 248 -14.93 -3.95 6.34
N SER A 249 -15.81 -3.13 5.77
CA SER A 249 -15.67 -1.66 5.78
C SER A 249 -15.73 -1.09 7.20
N PHE A 250 -16.60 -1.63 8.06
CA PHE A 250 -16.68 -1.24 9.48
C PHE A 250 -15.41 -1.62 10.24
N LEU A 251 -14.89 -2.84 10.07
CA LEU A 251 -13.65 -3.29 10.70
C LEU A 251 -12.46 -2.45 10.24
N THR A 252 -12.35 -2.20 8.94
CA THR A 252 -11.31 -1.32 8.38
C THR A 252 -11.41 0.10 8.94
N LEU A 253 -12.61 0.68 9.03
CA LEU A 253 -12.81 2.01 9.62
C LEU A 253 -12.39 2.03 11.10
N ARG A 254 -12.69 0.96 11.85
CA ARG A 254 -12.21 0.78 13.23
C ARG A 254 -10.68 0.76 13.28
N GLY A 255 -10.02 0.06 12.35
CA GLY A 255 -8.56 0.06 12.19
C GLY A 255 -7.99 1.44 11.88
N VAL A 256 -8.61 2.19 10.97
CA VAL A 256 -8.22 3.57 10.61
C VAL A 256 -8.23 4.50 11.84
N ARG A 257 -9.15 4.32 12.78
CA ARG A 257 -9.24 5.17 13.97
C ARG A 257 -8.05 5.04 14.92
N SER A 258 -7.31 3.94 14.88
CA SER A 258 -6.06 3.75 15.63
C SER A 258 -4.80 3.89 14.75
N LEU A 259 -4.95 4.14 13.45
CA LEU A 259 -3.87 4.11 12.46
C LEU A 259 -2.68 4.97 12.88
N HIS A 260 -2.90 6.24 13.25
CA HIS A 260 -1.81 7.15 13.61
C HIS A 260 -1.00 6.65 14.82
N ALA A 261 -1.65 6.11 15.84
CA ALA A 261 -0.98 5.56 17.02
C ALA A 261 -0.17 4.31 16.68
N ARG A 262 -0.74 3.40 15.87
CA ARG A 262 -0.05 2.19 15.42
C ARG A 262 1.17 2.54 14.56
N MET A 263 1.00 3.42 13.56
CA MET A 263 2.08 3.82 12.67
C MET A 263 3.28 4.42 13.44
N ARG A 264 3.02 5.17 14.51
CA ARG A 264 4.09 5.70 15.38
C ARG A 264 4.90 4.59 16.04
N ILE A 265 4.24 3.61 16.66
CA ILE A 265 4.92 2.50 17.33
C ILE A 265 5.63 1.62 16.30
N HIS A 266 4.99 1.31 15.18
CA HIS A 266 5.63 0.60 14.07
C HIS A 266 6.96 1.27 13.65
N ALA A 267 6.98 2.60 13.50
CA ALA A 267 8.19 3.33 13.12
C ALA A 267 9.26 3.33 14.21
N GLU A 268 8.87 3.50 15.47
CA GLU A 268 9.76 3.45 16.62
C GLU A 268 10.47 2.09 16.68
N ASN A 269 9.72 0.99 16.61
CA ASN A 269 10.25 -0.37 16.60
C ASN A 269 11.14 -0.64 15.39
N THR A 270 10.70 -0.21 14.19
CA THR A 270 11.49 -0.38 12.95
C THR A 270 12.84 0.31 13.06
N THR A 271 12.86 1.52 13.59
CA THR A 271 14.12 2.27 13.75
C THR A 271 15.08 1.53 14.67
N ALA A 272 14.60 1.03 15.82
CA ALA A 272 15.44 0.27 16.75
C ALA A 272 15.98 -1.03 16.13
N ILE A 273 15.15 -1.77 15.41
CA ILE A 273 15.53 -3.02 14.76
C ILE A 273 16.52 -2.77 13.61
N VAL A 274 16.30 -1.78 12.77
CA VAL A 274 17.19 -1.42 11.67
C VAL A 274 18.57 -1.02 12.22
N ASP A 275 18.58 -0.22 13.29
CA ASP A 275 19.82 0.20 13.96
C ASP A 275 20.59 -1.00 14.55
N PHE A 276 19.90 -1.99 15.10
CA PHE A 276 20.50 -3.25 15.55
C PHE A 276 21.08 -4.06 14.36
N LEU A 277 20.28 -4.29 13.31
CA LEU A 277 20.67 -5.14 12.18
C LEU A 277 21.83 -4.56 11.36
N THR A 278 21.91 -3.24 11.19
CA THR A 278 22.99 -2.58 10.45
C THR A 278 24.37 -2.77 11.09
N ARG A 279 24.43 -3.09 12.38
CA ARG A 279 25.67 -3.36 13.13
C ARG A 279 26.00 -4.83 13.25
N HIS A 280 25.11 -5.74 12.85
CA HIS A 280 25.30 -7.17 13.06
C HIS A 280 26.09 -7.81 11.91
N SER A 281 27.16 -8.57 12.22
CA SER A 281 28.10 -9.14 11.25
C SER A 281 27.50 -10.19 10.30
N ALA A 282 26.39 -10.84 10.68
CA ALA A 282 25.68 -11.80 9.83
C ALA A 282 24.78 -11.13 8.79
N VAL A 283 24.53 -9.81 8.91
CA VAL A 283 23.72 -9.03 8.00
C VAL A 283 24.62 -8.38 6.95
N ALA A 284 24.44 -8.77 5.70
CA ALA A 284 25.23 -8.24 4.59
C ALA A 284 24.76 -6.84 4.17
N ARG A 285 23.44 -6.59 4.22
CA ARG A 285 22.83 -5.32 3.85
C ARG A 285 21.44 -5.17 4.47
N VAL A 286 21.07 -3.93 4.77
CA VAL A 286 19.68 -3.54 5.12
C VAL A 286 19.14 -2.58 4.06
N HIS A 287 17.94 -2.84 3.55
CA HIS A 287 17.23 -2.00 2.60
C HIS A 287 16.11 -1.27 3.37
N TYR A 288 16.33 -0.01 3.69
CA TYR A 288 15.39 0.84 4.40
C TYR A 288 15.58 2.31 4.03
N PRO A 289 14.55 3.02 3.55
CA PRO A 289 14.69 4.40 3.09
C PRO A 289 15.13 5.39 4.18
N GLY A 290 15.02 5.03 5.45
CA GLY A 290 15.50 5.82 6.58
C GLY A 290 17.02 5.82 6.75
N LEU A 291 17.75 4.90 6.11
CA LEU A 291 19.21 4.87 6.16
C LEU A 291 19.81 5.91 5.20
N PRO A 292 20.81 6.70 5.63
CA PRO A 292 21.42 7.75 4.79
C PRO A 292 22.07 7.24 3.50
N ASP A 293 22.54 5.99 3.49
CA ASP A 293 23.16 5.34 2.33
C ASP A 293 22.14 4.67 1.37
N HIS A 294 20.85 4.69 1.72
CA HIS A 294 19.81 4.20 0.83
C HIS A 294 19.66 5.12 -0.39
N PRO A 295 19.66 4.59 -1.65
CA PRO A 295 19.63 5.43 -2.86
C PRO A 295 18.47 6.42 -2.92
N GLY A 296 17.33 6.06 -2.33
CA GLY A 296 16.12 6.90 -2.28
C GLY A 296 15.97 7.75 -1.02
N HIS A 297 16.97 7.80 -0.12
CA HIS A 297 16.84 8.49 1.18
C HIS A 297 16.43 9.96 1.04
N GLU A 298 17.10 10.73 0.21
CA GLU A 298 16.83 12.16 0.02
C GLU A 298 15.45 12.41 -0.63
N ILE A 299 14.99 11.50 -1.51
CA ILE A 299 13.64 11.56 -2.07
C ILE A 299 12.62 11.29 -0.95
N ALA A 300 12.80 10.20 -0.19
CA ALA A 300 11.93 9.85 0.92
C ALA A 300 11.84 11.00 1.94
N ARG A 301 12.97 11.59 2.34
CA ARG A 301 13.01 12.71 3.28
C ARG A 301 12.25 13.97 2.82
N ARG A 302 12.16 14.19 1.49
CA ARG A 302 11.42 15.33 0.93
C ARG A 302 9.92 15.08 0.80
N GLN A 303 9.51 13.86 0.43
CA GLN A 303 8.11 13.57 0.08
C GLN A 303 7.33 12.83 1.16
N GLN A 304 8.00 12.29 2.18
CA GLN A 304 7.42 11.49 3.24
C GLN A 304 7.62 12.18 4.59
N SER A 305 6.69 11.98 5.52
CA SER A 305 6.80 12.43 6.91
C SER A 305 7.35 11.34 7.85
N GLY A 306 7.66 10.16 7.32
CA GLY A 306 8.27 9.01 7.98
C GLY A 306 8.69 7.97 6.95
N PHE A 307 9.62 7.08 7.29
CA PHE A 307 10.24 6.16 6.36
C PHE A 307 9.55 4.78 6.27
N GLY A 308 8.41 4.62 6.95
CA GLY A 308 7.67 3.36 6.95
C GLY A 308 8.13 2.39 8.04
N ALA A 309 7.44 1.24 8.07
CA ALA A 309 7.73 0.15 9.00
C ALA A 309 7.98 -1.17 8.26
N MET A 310 8.28 -1.08 6.99
CA MET A 310 8.76 -2.17 6.15
C MET A 310 10.24 -1.97 5.88
N PHE A 311 11.01 -3.01 6.00
CA PHE A 311 12.38 -3.08 5.51
C PHE A 311 12.72 -4.47 5.01
N SER A 312 13.82 -4.61 4.30
CA SER A 312 14.39 -5.91 3.96
C SER A 312 15.86 -5.95 4.36
N PHE A 313 16.36 -7.16 4.62
CA PHE A 313 17.77 -7.35 4.88
C PHE A 313 18.28 -8.63 4.23
N GLU A 314 19.58 -8.69 3.97
CA GLU A 314 20.25 -9.82 3.36
C GLU A 314 21.14 -10.51 4.37
N LEU A 315 20.96 -11.83 4.54
CA LEU A 315 21.84 -12.65 5.34
C LEU A 315 23.06 -13.08 4.53
N ALA A 316 24.24 -12.96 5.14
CA ALA A 316 25.42 -13.63 4.64
C ALA A 316 25.23 -15.16 4.73
N GLY A 317 25.51 -15.88 3.63
CA GLY A 317 25.36 -17.34 3.58
C GLY A 317 24.14 -17.87 2.83
N GLY A 318 23.31 -16.98 2.28
CA GLY A 318 22.23 -17.34 1.36
C GLY A 318 21.15 -18.22 2.00
N GLU A 319 20.60 -19.17 1.24
CA GLU A 319 19.41 -19.95 1.62
C GLU A 319 19.60 -20.79 2.89
N SER A 320 20.79 -21.36 3.11
CA SER A 320 21.08 -22.16 4.32
C SER A 320 21.05 -21.32 5.59
N ALA A 321 21.56 -20.08 5.52
CA ALA A 321 21.50 -19.13 6.63
C ALA A 321 20.05 -18.67 6.88
N VAL A 322 19.28 -18.43 5.80
CA VAL A 322 17.85 -18.08 5.88
C VAL A 322 17.05 -19.18 6.56
N ALA A 323 17.24 -20.45 6.18
CA ALA A 323 16.52 -21.57 6.78
C ALA A 323 16.82 -21.67 8.29
N ALA A 324 18.09 -21.59 8.69
CA ALA A 324 18.48 -21.65 10.10
C ALA A 324 18.01 -20.41 10.90
N PHE A 325 17.99 -19.25 10.27
CA PHE A 325 17.49 -18.02 10.89
C PHE A 325 15.99 -18.11 11.20
N LEU A 326 15.19 -18.59 10.24
CA LEU A 326 13.73 -18.65 10.36
C LEU A 326 13.26 -19.75 11.32
N ASP A 327 14.08 -20.80 11.53
CA ASP A 327 13.72 -21.90 12.42
C ASP A 327 13.76 -21.46 13.88
N GLY A 328 12.59 -21.49 14.55
CA GLY A 328 12.44 -21.14 15.96
C GLY A 328 12.38 -19.63 16.25
N LEU A 329 11.97 -18.79 15.33
CA LEU A 329 11.49 -17.44 15.65
C LEU A 329 10.18 -17.53 16.45
N GLU A 330 10.07 -16.70 17.50
CA GLU A 330 8.93 -16.71 18.44
C GLU A 330 8.01 -15.49 18.26
N CYS A 331 8.58 -14.32 17.95
CA CYS A 331 7.84 -13.07 17.75
C CYS A 331 7.53 -12.80 16.29
N PHE A 332 8.44 -13.16 15.38
CA PHE A 332 8.24 -12.98 13.95
C PHE A 332 7.59 -14.21 13.31
N THR A 333 6.35 -14.07 12.86
CA THR A 333 5.67 -15.14 12.12
C THR A 333 6.13 -15.16 10.66
N LEU A 334 6.59 -16.34 10.18
CA LEU A 334 6.88 -16.55 8.76
C LEU A 334 5.57 -16.61 7.98
N ALA A 335 5.20 -15.53 7.36
CA ALA A 335 3.93 -15.40 6.61
C ALA A 335 4.01 -14.36 5.50
N GLU A 336 3.09 -14.47 4.54
CA GLU A 336 2.83 -13.40 3.59
C GLU A 336 2.01 -12.28 4.27
N SER A 337 1.80 -11.19 3.55
CA SER A 337 1.15 -9.97 4.02
C SER A 337 2.10 -9.04 4.76
N LEU A 338 1.55 -7.99 5.39
CA LEU A 338 2.27 -6.95 6.13
C LEU A 338 1.29 -6.00 6.82
N GLY A 339 1.80 -5.16 7.72
CA GLY A 339 1.08 -4.01 8.25
C GLY A 339 0.02 -4.34 9.30
N GLY A 340 -0.01 -5.58 9.79
CA GLY A 340 -0.74 -5.97 10.99
C GLY A 340 -0.04 -5.46 12.26
N VAL A 341 -0.74 -5.57 13.40
CA VAL A 341 -0.17 -5.25 14.72
C VAL A 341 0.94 -6.24 15.11
N GLU A 342 0.92 -7.43 14.57
CA GLU A 342 1.93 -8.49 14.72
C GLU A 342 3.10 -8.30 13.75
N SER A 343 4.30 -8.76 14.16
CA SER A 343 5.49 -8.78 13.33
C SER A 343 5.49 -9.98 12.40
N LEU A 344 5.71 -9.72 11.10
CA LEU A 344 5.79 -10.75 10.06
C LEU A 344 7.14 -10.71 9.35
N ILE A 345 7.63 -11.89 8.97
CA ILE A 345 8.80 -12.04 8.12
C ILE A 345 8.46 -12.90 6.91
N SER A 346 9.03 -12.60 5.76
CA SER A 346 8.85 -13.40 4.55
C SER A 346 10.17 -13.55 3.80
N HIS A 347 10.32 -14.66 3.08
CA HIS A 347 11.42 -14.89 2.16
C HIS A 347 10.89 -14.60 0.73
N PRO A 348 11.21 -13.44 0.12
CA PRO A 348 10.61 -13.04 -1.16
C PRO A 348 10.83 -14.06 -2.27
N ALA A 349 12.01 -14.69 -2.34
CA ALA A 349 12.34 -15.61 -3.41
C ALA A 349 11.45 -16.87 -3.45
N SER A 350 11.03 -17.39 -2.29
CA SER A 350 10.19 -18.59 -2.19
C SER A 350 8.72 -18.31 -1.88
N MET A 351 8.35 -17.05 -1.56
CA MET A 351 6.99 -16.66 -1.16
C MET A 351 6.43 -15.57 -2.09
N THR A 352 6.56 -14.31 -1.75
CA THR A 352 5.89 -13.19 -2.43
C THR A 352 6.27 -13.02 -3.90
N HIS A 353 7.44 -13.50 -4.32
CA HIS A 353 7.98 -13.42 -5.69
C HIS A 353 8.29 -14.80 -6.29
N ALA A 354 7.80 -15.89 -5.67
CA ALA A 354 8.02 -17.27 -6.15
C ALA A 354 7.50 -17.50 -7.58
N GLY A 355 6.46 -16.77 -8.00
CA GLY A 355 5.93 -16.82 -9.36
C GLY A 355 6.79 -16.15 -10.44
N MET A 356 7.85 -15.42 -10.07
CA MET A 356 8.80 -14.84 -11.03
C MET A 356 9.86 -15.87 -11.43
N LYS A 357 10.33 -15.78 -12.69
CA LYS A 357 11.50 -16.56 -13.12
C LYS A 357 12.73 -16.12 -12.32
N GLU A 358 13.62 -17.06 -12.00
CA GLU A 358 14.82 -16.80 -11.21
C GLU A 358 15.67 -15.67 -11.79
N SER A 359 15.90 -15.68 -13.11
CA SER A 359 16.63 -14.60 -13.79
C SER A 359 15.99 -13.21 -13.56
N ALA A 360 14.66 -13.13 -13.59
CA ALA A 360 13.94 -11.87 -13.34
C ALA A 360 14.05 -11.44 -11.87
N ARG A 361 14.00 -12.39 -10.91
CA ARG A 361 14.23 -12.09 -9.49
C ARG A 361 15.64 -11.54 -9.26
N LEU A 362 16.66 -12.19 -9.83
CA LEU A 362 18.05 -11.74 -9.70
C LEU A 362 18.26 -10.35 -10.33
N THR A 363 17.66 -10.09 -11.50
CA THR A 363 17.68 -8.75 -12.13
C THR A 363 16.99 -7.71 -11.23
N ALA A 364 15.93 -8.08 -10.55
CA ALA A 364 15.26 -7.21 -9.58
C ALA A 364 16.05 -7.04 -8.27
N GLY A 365 17.15 -7.78 -8.06
CA GLY A 365 17.95 -7.75 -6.84
C GLY A 365 17.41 -8.65 -5.72
N ILE A 366 16.51 -9.60 -6.04
CA ILE A 366 15.89 -10.51 -5.07
C ILE A 366 16.73 -11.79 -5.00
N GLY A 367 17.74 -11.78 -4.14
CA GLY A 367 18.64 -12.93 -3.88
C GLY A 367 18.06 -13.92 -2.88
N ALA A 368 18.72 -15.09 -2.79
CA ALA A 368 18.33 -16.18 -1.90
C ALA A 368 18.55 -15.88 -0.39
N GLY A 369 19.33 -14.84 -0.07
CA GLY A 369 19.54 -14.39 1.33
C GLY A 369 18.61 -13.28 1.78
N LEU A 370 17.71 -12.80 0.91
CA LEU A 370 16.86 -11.66 1.19
C LEU A 370 15.64 -12.05 2.04
N LEU A 371 15.45 -11.34 3.14
CA LEU A 371 14.28 -11.41 4.01
C LEU A 371 13.58 -10.05 4.05
N ARG A 372 12.25 -10.04 3.97
CA ARG A 372 11.41 -8.84 4.13
C ARG A 372 10.71 -8.90 5.47
N VAL A 373 10.74 -7.81 6.20
CA VAL A 373 10.14 -7.67 7.54
C VAL A 373 9.02 -6.63 7.51
N SER A 374 7.90 -6.98 8.11
CA SER A 374 6.83 -6.07 8.52
C SER A 374 6.87 -5.99 10.04
N VAL A 375 7.33 -4.88 10.57
CA VAL A 375 7.48 -4.72 12.01
C VAL A 375 6.14 -4.40 12.64
N GLY A 376 5.79 -5.14 13.70
CA GLY A 376 4.58 -4.96 14.50
C GLY A 376 4.73 -3.92 15.59
N ILE A 377 3.83 -3.99 16.58
CA ILE A 377 3.77 -3.06 17.71
C ILE A 377 4.06 -3.76 19.06
N GLU A 378 4.67 -4.92 19.02
CA GLU A 378 5.20 -5.63 20.19
C GLU A 378 6.30 -4.81 20.86
N ASP A 379 6.82 -5.25 21.99
CA ASP A 379 7.97 -4.60 22.63
C ASP A 379 9.22 -4.74 21.75
N ALA A 380 9.90 -3.65 21.50
CA ALA A 380 11.06 -3.62 20.61
C ALA A 380 12.23 -4.49 21.12
N ALA A 381 12.38 -4.63 22.43
CA ALA A 381 13.44 -5.47 23.01
C ALA A 381 13.17 -6.95 22.76
N ASP A 382 11.92 -7.39 22.84
CA ASP A 382 11.52 -8.77 22.53
C ASP A 382 11.75 -9.08 21.05
N LEU A 383 11.38 -8.15 20.16
CA LEU A 383 11.60 -8.29 18.71
C LEU A 383 13.10 -8.39 18.38
N ILE A 384 13.94 -7.56 19.01
CA ILE A 384 15.40 -7.60 18.80
C ILE A 384 15.99 -8.90 19.33
N ALA A 385 15.55 -9.37 20.50
CA ALA A 385 16.04 -10.62 21.09
C ALA A 385 15.72 -11.84 20.20
N ASP A 386 14.51 -11.87 19.60
CA ASP A 386 14.10 -12.93 18.68
C ASP A 386 14.95 -12.93 17.40
N LEU A 387 15.22 -11.74 16.82
CA LEU A 387 16.10 -11.60 15.66
C LEU A 387 17.54 -12.00 15.99
N GLU A 388 18.07 -11.61 17.16
CA GLU A 388 19.41 -11.96 17.60
C GLU A 388 19.58 -13.48 17.71
N ALA A 389 18.61 -14.17 18.34
CA ALA A 389 18.60 -15.63 18.42
C ALA A 389 18.57 -16.28 17.02
N GLY A 390 17.80 -15.72 16.09
CA GLY A 390 17.78 -16.15 14.69
C GLY A 390 19.13 -15.95 13.99
N LEU A 391 19.76 -14.79 14.17
CA LEU A 391 21.07 -14.48 13.60
C LEU A 391 22.17 -15.38 14.14
N GLU A 392 22.14 -15.72 15.43
CA GLU A 392 23.06 -16.70 16.01
C GLU A 392 22.90 -18.09 15.37
N ARG A 393 21.67 -18.54 15.11
CA ARG A 393 21.41 -19.81 14.40
C ARG A 393 21.97 -19.76 12.97
N ALA A 394 21.75 -18.65 12.26
CA ALA A 394 22.26 -18.44 10.91
C ALA A 394 23.80 -18.52 10.88
N VAL A 395 24.50 -17.87 11.82
CA VAL A 395 25.97 -17.90 11.92
C VAL A 395 26.48 -19.32 12.16
N ARG A 396 25.83 -20.07 13.05
CA ARG A 396 26.21 -21.47 13.34
C ARG A 396 26.02 -22.41 12.15
N ALA A 397 25.08 -22.11 11.25
CA ALA A 397 24.84 -22.92 10.06
C ALA A 397 25.86 -22.67 8.93
N LEU A 398 26.69 -21.64 9.03
CA LEU A 398 27.70 -21.34 8.01
C LEU A 398 28.95 -22.22 8.18
N PRO A 399 29.50 -22.78 7.08
CA PRO A 399 30.81 -23.44 7.13
C PRO A 399 31.90 -22.43 7.53
N ALA A 400 32.84 -22.86 8.40
CA ALA A 400 33.83 -22.06 9.11
C ALA A 400 34.69 -21.00 8.35
N PRO A 401 34.84 -20.97 7.01
CA PRO A 401 35.64 -19.97 6.32
C PRO A 401 34.99 -18.63 5.98
N HIS A 402 33.71 -18.45 6.21
CA HIS A 402 32.97 -17.24 5.75
C HIS A 402 32.86 -16.12 6.78
N LEU A 403 33.44 -16.24 7.95
CA LEU A 403 33.54 -15.14 8.90
C LEU A 403 34.61 -14.15 8.40
N ARG A 404 34.19 -13.06 7.75
CA ARG A 404 35.08 -11.93 7.46
C ARG A 404 35.65 -11.41 8.79
N ARG A 405 36.94 -11.64 9.02
CA ARG A 405 37.68 -10.92 10.05
C ARG A 405 37.71 -9.45 9.61
N HIS A 406 36.95 -8.60 10.25
CA HIS A 406 37.22 -7.17 10.19
C HIS A 406 38.59 -6.98 10.85
N GLY A 407 39.61 -6.75 10.04
CA GLY A 407 40.93 -6.35 10.48
C GLY A 407 40.84 -5.02 11.22
N SER A 408 41.50 -5.01 12.34
CA SER A 408 41.81 -3.87 13.23
C SER A 408 42.26 -2.63 12.49
#